data_0ac23f5dfcdcbed2595ea49fd2499b33
#
_entry.id   0ac23f5dfcdcbed2595ea49fd2499b33
#
_cell.length_a   1.000
_cell.length_b   1.000
_cell.length_c   1.000
_cell.angle_alpha   90.00
_cell.angle_beta   90.00
_cell.angle_gamma   90.00
#
_symmetry.space_group_name_H-M   'P 1'
#
loop_
_entity.id
_entity.type
_entity.pdbx_description
1 polymer ?
#
loop_
_entity_poly.entity_id
_entity_poly.type
_entity_poly.pdbx_seq_one_letter_code
_entity_poly.pdbx_strand_id
1 'polypeptide(L)'
;MKARLFTDGGSRGNPGPAASAYVLEAEDGTVLDARGEPIGVATNNVAEYRALTAGLAKAAELVVDDLEVVSDSELLVKQMRGEYKIKNAALIDLSFEAKRHERQIGAVRYTAVRREHNELADRLVNDALDQEAKRL
;
A
#
# COMPACT_ATOMS: atom_id res chain seq x y z
N MET A 1 8.44 -17.51 -5.29
CA MET A 1 7.70 -17.55 -4.01
C MET A 1 6.41 -16.77 -4.16
N LYS A 2 5.31 -17.37 -3.77
CA LYS A 2 4.01 -16.70 -3.71
C LYS A 2 3.87 -15.92 -2.41
N ALA A 3 3.24 -14.75 -2.48
CA ALA A 3 3.00 -13.92 -1.31
C ALA A 3 1.73 -13.10 -1.48
N ARG A 4 1.28 -12.50 -0.38
CA ARG A 4 0.15 -11.59 -0.36
C ARG A 4 0.58 -10.30 0.33
N LEU A 5 0.25 -9.17 -0.28
CA LEU A 5 0.59 -7.85 0.21
C LEU A 5 -0.68 -7.10 0.59
N PHE A 6 -0.81 -6.77 1.86
CA PHE A 6 -1.89 -5.91 2.36
C PHE A 6 -1.35 -4.50 2.45
N THR A 7 -2.06 -3.53 1.88
CA THR A 7 -1.64 -2.12 1.91
C THR A 7 -2.76 -1.24 2.45
N ASP A 8 -2.40 -0.19 3.14
CA ASP A 8 -3.32 0.82 3.61
C ASP A 8 -2.61 2.16 3.74
N GLY A 9 -3.37 3.24 3.58
CA GLY A 9 -2.86 4.60 3.78
C GLY A 9 -4.00 5.51 4.16
N GLY A 10 -3.71 6.53 4.93
CA GLY A 10 -4.73 7.48 5.34
C GLY A 10 -4.14 8.77 5.83
N SER A 11 -4.98 9.79 5.89
CA SER A 11 -4.62 11.10 6.44
C SER A 11 -5.68 11.56 7.43
N ARG A 12 -5.24 12.27 8.45
CA ARG A 12 -6.13 12.93 9.42
C ARG A 12 -6.39 14.35 8.93
N GLY A 13 -7.49 14.52 8.19
CA GLY A 13 -7.73 15.64 7.30
C GLY A 13 -7.27 15.26 5.90
N ASN A 14 -7.90 15.79 4.86
CA ASN A 14 -7.61 15.38 3.48
C ASN A 14 -7.41 16.63 2.60
N PRO A 15 -6.17 17.19 2.48
CA PRO A 15 -4.92 16.65 3.02
C PRO A 15 -4.75 16.91 4.52
N GLY A 16 -3.81 16.18 5.13
CA GLY A 16 -3.45 16.31 6.53
C GLY A 16 -2.31 15.38 6.88
N PRO A 17 -1.94 15.27 8.16
CA PRO A 17 -0.94 14.31 8.60
C PRO A 17 -1.33 12.91 8.12
N ALA A 18 -0.43 12.25 7.41
CA ALA A 18 -0.72 11.00 6.72
C ALA A 18 0.31 9.93 7.07
N ALA A 19 -0.09 8.67 6.89
CA ALA A 19 0.77 7.53 7.08
C ALA A 19 0.43 6.44 6.07
N SER A 20 1.39 5.61 5.77
CA SER A 20 1.22 4.44 4.91
C SER A 20 1.69 3.19 5.64
N ALA A 21 1.11 2.04 5.29
CA ALA A 21 1.47 0.77 5.90
C ALA A 21 1.32 -0.37 4.91
N TYR A 22 2.15 -1.39 5.08
CA TYR A 22 2.00 -2.65 4.36
C TYR A 22 2.29 -3.82 5.28
N VAL A 23 1.71 -4.96 4.94
CA VAL A 23 1.99 -6.25 5.56
C VAL A 23 2.20 -7.25 4.43
N LEU A 24 3.39 -7.85 4.37
CA LEU A 24 3.71 -8.85 3.36
C LEU A 24 3.71 -10.22 4.03
N GLU A 25 2.85 -11.11 3.54
CA GLU A 25 2.69 -12.47 4.06
C GLU A 25 3.09 -13.49 3.02
N ALA A 26 3.76 -14.55 3.47
CA ALA A 26 3.98 -15.73 2.65
C ALA A 26 2.65 -16.47 2.43
N GLU A 27 2.64 -17.45 1.52
CA GLU A 27 1.44 -18.22 1.20
C GLU A 27 0.83 -18.90 2.42
N ASP A 28 1.64 -19.34 3.38
CA ASP A 28 1.19 -19.99 4.62
C ASP A 28 0.72 -19.00 5.70
N GLY A 29 0.72 -17.71 5.42
CA GLY A 29 0.30 -16.68 6.36
C GLY A 29 1.42 -16.12 7.25
N THR A 30 2.65 -16.64 7.12
CA THR A 30 3.79 -16.10 7.86
C THR A 30 4.06 -14.66 7.41
N VAL A 31 4.17 -13.73 8.36
CA VAL A 31 4.49 -12.34 8.06
C VAL A 31 5.98 -12.25 7.73
N LEU A 32 6.29 -11.88 6.48
CA LEU A 32 7.65 -11.71 6.00
C LEU A 32 8.20 -10.33 6.36
N ASP A 33 7.33 -9.33 6.30
CA ASP A 33 7.67 -7.96 6.67
C ASP A 33 6.39 -7.16 6.89
N ALA A 34 6.42 -6.21 7.81
CA ALA A 34 5.30 -5.32 8.08
C ALA A 34 5.86 -3.97 8.51
N ARG A 35 5.30 -2.89 7.94
CA ARG A 35 5.80 -1.55 8.24
C ARG A 35 4.68 -0.53 8.14
N GLY A 36 4.59 0.33 9.16
CA GLY A 36 3.79 1.55 9.13
C GLY A 36 4.70 2.73 9.34
N GLU A 37 4.51 3.81 8.58
CA GLU A 37 5.35 5.00 8.71
C GLU A 37 4.57 6.27 8.41
N PRO A 38 4.85 7.37 9.14
CA PRO A 38 4.31 8.67 8.80
C PRO A 38 4.99 9.18 7.52
N ILE A 39 4.24 9.89 6.68
CA ILE A 39 4.74 10.41 5.41
C ILE A 39 4.59 11.93 5.28
N GLY A 40 4.33 12.63 6.40
CA GLY A 40 4.09 14.07 6.38
C GLY A 40 2.67 14.40 5.99
N VAL A 41 2.44 15.57 5.41
CA VAL A 41 1.11 16.00 4.98
C VAL A 41 0.86 15.49 3.56
N ALA A 42 -0.24 14.75 3.40
CA ALA A 42 -0.63 14.18 2.12
C ALA A 42 -2.13 13.90 2.10
N THR A 43 -2.66 13.61 0.90
CA THR A 43 -4.04 13.14 0.77
C THR A 43 -4.13 11.65 1.07
N ASN A 44 -5.35 11.16 1.32
CA ASN A 44 -5.60 9.73 1.47
C ASN A 44 -5.07 8.93 0.27
N ASN A 45 -5.35 9.40 -0.95
CA ASN A 45 -4.95 8.68 -2.15
C ASN A 45 -3.43 8.59 -2.29
N VAL A 46 -2.71 9.67 -1.99
CA VAL A 46 -1.24 9.66 -2.00
C VAL A 46 -0.72 8.66 -0.96
N ALA A 47 -1.28 8.66 0.24
CA ALA A 47 -0.87 7.72 1.30
C ALA A 47 -1.06 6.27 0.86
N GLU A 48 -2.18 5.96 0.20
CA GLU A 48 -2.44 4.61 -0.29
C GLU A 48 -1.47 4.18 -1.39
N TYR A 49 -1.15 5.06 -2.33
CA TYR A 49 -0.16 4.76 -3.36
C TYR A 49 1.25 4.63 -2.79
N ARG A 50 1.59 5.42 -1.75
CA ARG A 50 2.88 5.30 -1.07
C ARG A 50 3.00 3.94 -0.37
N ALA A 51 1.91 3.47 0.25
CA ALA A 51 1.88 2.13 0.84
C ALA A 51 2.11 1.04 -0.21
N LEU A 52 1.44 1.18 -1.35
CA LEU A 52 1.58 0.23 -2.46
C LEU A 52 3.02 0.18 -2.97
N THR A 53 3.62 1.32 -3.27
CA THR A 53 4.98 1.35 -3.81
C THR A 53 5.99 0.79 -2.82
N ALA A 54 5.86 1.12 -1.53
CA ALA A 54 6.75 0.59 -0.50
C ALA A 54 6.61 -0.93 -0.36
N GLY A 55 5.39 -1.43 -0.36
CA GLY A 55 5.13 -2.87 -0.24
C GLY A 55 5.61 -3.66 -1.46
N LEU A 56 5.38 -3.14 -2.67
CA LEU A 56 5.86 -3.76 -3.89
C LEU A 56 7.40 -3.80 -3.93
N ALA A 57 8.05 -2.72 -3.50
CA ALA A 57 9.50 -2.67 -3.43
C ALA A 57 10.04 -3.75 -2.49
N LYS A 58 9.41 -3.94 -1.33
CA LYS A 58 9.82 -4.97 -0.38
C LYS A 58 9.60 -6.37 -0.95
N ALA A 59 8.49 -6.60 -1.62
CA ALA A 59 8.21 -7.89 -2.26
C ALA A 59 9.27 -8.21 -3.32
N ALA A 60 9.64 -7.23 -4.13
CA ALA A 60 10.71 -7.39 -5.13
C ALA A 60 12.05 -7.70 -4.45
N GLU A 61 12.38 -6.98 -3.39
CA GLU A 61 13.61 -7.20 -2.62
C GLU A 61 13.71 -8.62 -2.07
N LEU A 62 12.58 -9.18 -1.61
CA LEU A 62 12.51 -10.54 -1.06
C LEU A 62 12.31 -11.61 -2.14
N VAL A 63 12.42 -11.23 -3.41
CA VAL A 63 12.35 -12.13 -4.57
C VAL A 63 11.00 -12.87 -4.68
N VAL A 64 9.93 -12.17 -4.31
CA VAL A 64 8.56 -12.66 -4.57
C VAL A 64 8.33 -12.59 -6.08
N ASP A 65 7.74 -13.62 -6.67
CA ASP A 65 7.48 -13.68 -8.11
C ASP A 65 6.01 -13.86 -8.47
N ASP A 66 5.16 -14.08 -7.47
CA ASP A 66 3.70 -14.20 -7.65
C ASP A 66 3.04 -13.53 -6.46
N LEU A 67 2.46 -12.36 -6.68
CA LEU A 67 1.96 -11.50 -5.61
C LEU A 67 0.49 -11.16 -5.82
N GLU A 68 -0.30 -11.32 -4.76
CA GLU A 68 -1.64 -10.75 -4.69
C GLU A 68 -1.58 -9.51 -3.80
N VAL A 69 -1.95 -8.35 -4.34
CA VAL A 69 -2.09 -7.11 -3.58
C VAL A 69 -3.53 -6.99 -3.11
N VAL A 70 -3.72 -6.78 -1.82
CA VAL A 70 -5.02 -6.64 -1.18
C VAL A 70 -5.13 -5.24 -0.61
N SER A 71 -6.17 -4.51 -0.98
CA SER A 71 -6.40 -3.13 -0.53
C SER A 71 -7.88 -2.91 -0.28
N ASP A 72 -8.22 -2.05 0.68
CA ASP A 72 -9.60 -1.62 0.86
C ASP A 72 -9.95 -0.37 0.04
N SER A 73 -9.00 0.15 -0.73
CA SER A 73 -9.24 1.22 -1.70
C SER A 73 -9.67 0.62 -3.04
N GLU A 74 -10.97 0.59 -3.28
CA GLU A 74 -11.52 0.13 -4.54
C GLU A 74 -11.00 0.96 -5.71
N LEU A 75 -10.83 2.28 -5.51
CA LEU A 75 -10.32 3.18 -6.54
C LEU A 75 -8.89 2.79 -6.94
N LEU A 76 -8.01 2.59 -5.98
CA LEU A 76 -6.61 2.19 -6.25
C LEU A 76 -6.59 0.87 -7.03
N VAL A 77 -7.35 -0.12 -6.58
CA VAL A 77 -7.40 -1.42 -7.23
C VAL A 77 -7.84 -1.29 -8.69
N LYS A 78 -8.90 -0.54 -8.94
CA LYS A 78 -9.41 -0.33 -10.31
C LYS A 78 -8.42 0.46 -11.17
N GLN A 79 -7.74 1.43 -10.59
CA GLN A 79 -6.71 2.19 -11.32
C GLN A 79 -5.52 1.29 -11.69
N MET A 80 -5.06 0.47 -10.75
CA MET A 80 -3.91 -0.41 -11.02
C MET A 80 -4.25 -1.55 -11.97
N ARG A 81 -5.52 -1.94 -12.04
CA ARG A 81 -6.01 -2.89 -13.05
C ARG A 81 -6.20 -2.27 -14.44
N GLY A 82 -6.10 -0.94 -14.54
CA GLY A 82 -6.32 -0.22 -15.80
C GLY A 82 -7.80 0.02 -16.11
N GLU A 83 -8.71 -0.23 -15.17
CA GLU A 83 -10.15 -0.02 -15.36
C GLU A 83 -10.54 1.45 -15.23
N TYR A 84 -9.82 2.21 -14.39
CA TYR A 84 -10.04 3.64 -14.19
C TYR A 84 -8.77 4.40 -14.50
N LYS A 85 -8.93 5.59 -15.10
CA LYS A 85 -7.80 6.49 -15.35
C LYS A 85 -7.31 7.12 -14.06
N ILE A 86 -6.01 7.37 -14.03
CA ILE A 86 -5.36 8.16 -13.00
C ILE A 86 -5.14 9.55 -13.58
N LYS A 87 -5.79 10.58 -13.00
CA LYS A 87 -5.73 11.95 -13.52
C LYS A 87 -4.78 12.85 -12.75
N ASN A 88 -4.57 12.58 -11.47
CA ASN A 88 -3.71 13.38 -10.61
C ASN A 88 -2.24 13.10 -10.92
N ALA A 89 -1.44 14.17 -11.17
CA ALA A 89 -0.04 14.02 -11.55
C ALA A 89 0.79 13.25 -10.52
N ALA A 90 0.60 13.51 -9.23
CA ALA A 90 1.35 12.83 -8.18
C ALA A 90 1.03 11.32 -8.16
N LEU A 91 -0.24 10.97 -8.37
CA LEU A 91 -0.64 9.57 -8.42
C LEU A 91 -0.15 8.87 -9.68
N ILE A 92 -0.07 9.59 -10.81
CA ILE A 92 0.50 9.06 -12.05
C ILE A 92 1.96 8.66 -11.82
N ASP A 93 2.75 9.53 -11.20
CA ASP A 93 4.16 9.27 -10.90
C ASP A 93 4.31 8.04 -9.98
N LEU A 94 3.50 7.98 -8.92
CA LEU A 94 3.52 6.85 -7.99
C LEU A 94 3.09 5.55 -8.68
N SER A 95 2.12 5.62 -9.59
CA SER A 95 1.68 4.43 -10.34
C SER A 95 2.78 3.90 -11.26
N PHE A 96 3.57 4.77 -11.88
CA PHE A 96 4.70 4.35 -12.69
C PHE A 96 5.77 3.67 -11.84
N GLU A 97 6.04 4.21 -10.66
CA GLU A 97 6.96 3.58 -9.71
C GLU A 97 6.46 2.20 -9.29
N ALA A 98 5.17 2.08 -8.98
CA ALA A 98 4.56 0.79 -8.63
C ALA A 98 4.71 -0.22 -9.78
N LYS A 99 4.45 0.20 -11.01
CA LYS A 99 4.57 -0.67 -12.18
C LYS A 99 6.01 -1.13 -12.43
N ARG A 100 6.99 -0.30 -12.11
CA ARG A 100 8.39 -0.69 -12.21
C ARG A 100 8.71 -1.86 -11.28
N HIS A 101 8.19 -1.81 -10.04
CA HIS A 101 8.36 -2.92 -9.10
C HIS A 101 7.56 -4.16 -9.54
N GLU A 102 6.37 -3.98 -10.11
CA GLU A 102 5.60 -5.10 -10.66
C GLU A 102 6.40 -5.87 -11.70
N ARG A 103 7.10 -5.17 -12.57
CA ARG A 103 7.94 -5.81 -13.59
C ARG A 103 9.06 -6.64 -12.99
N GLN A 104 9.61 -6.20 -11.85
CA GLN A 104 10.62 -6.96 -11.13
C GLN A 104 10.05 -8.23 -10.49
N ILE A 105 8.80 -8.15 -10.00
CA ILE A 105 8.11 -9.28 -9.38
C ILE A 105 7.67 -10.29 -10.44
N GLY A 106 6.99 -9.83 -11.47
CA GLY A 106 6.49 -10.66 -12.57
C GLY A 106 4.97 -10.78 -12.56
N ALA A 107 4.41 -11.62 -11.74
CA ALA A 107 2.95 -11.82 -11.65
C ALA A 107 2.40 -11.05 -10.46
N VAL A 108 1.57 -10.02 -10.72
CA VAL A 108 0.95 -9.20 -9.67
C VAL A 108 -0.54 -9.07 -9.98
N ARG A 109 -1.38 -9.35 -9.00
CA ARG A 109 -2.85 -9.22 -9.07
C ARG A 109 -3.32 -8.28 -7.98
N TYR A 110 -4.42 -7.59 -8.23
CA TYR A 110 -5.02 -6.64 -7.28
C TYR A 110 -6.42 -7.08 -6.90
N THR A 111 -6.72 -7.09 -5.60
CA THR A 111 -8.02 -7.49 -5.06
C THR A 111 -8.50 -6.44 -4.07
N ALA A 112 -9.71 -5.93 -4.28
CA ALA A 112 -10.36 -5.02 -3.34
C ALA A 112 -11.10 -5.83 -2.28
N VAL A 113 -10.93 -5.44 -1.02
CA VAL A 113 -11.62 -6.07 0.12
C VAL A 113 -12.27 -5.00 0.98
N ARG A 114 -13.17 -5.39 1.86
CA ARG A 114 -13.72 -4.48 2.86
C ARG A 114 -12.66 -4.22 3.92
N ARG A 115 -12.78 -3.06 4.60
CA ARG A 115 -11.83 -2.64 5.62
C ARG A 115 -11.60 -3.70 6.70
N GLU A 116 -12.66 -4.42 7.12
CA GLU A 116 -12.53 -5.47 8.14
C GLU A 116 -11.61 -6.62 7.73
N HIS A 117 -11.28 -6.75 6.45
CA HIS A 117 -10.34 -7.74 5.94
C HIS A 117 -8.95 -7.16 5.68
N ASN A 118 -8.70 -5.93 6.17
CA ASN A 118 -7.41 -5.24 6.04
C ASN A 118 -6.99 -4.61 7.38
N GLU A 119 -7.36 -5.25 8.49
CA GLU A 119 -7.25 -4.68 9.83
C GLU A 119 -5.82 -4.41 10.27
N LEU A 120 -4.88 -5.30 9.96
CA LEU A 120 -3.51 -5.14 10.44
C LEU A 120 -2.84 -3.93 9.78
N ALA A 121 -3.00 -3.77 8.47
CA ALA A 121 -2.45 -2.61 7.78
C ALA A 121 -3.11 -1.31 8.28
N ASP A 122 -4.43 -1.32 8.49
CA ASP A 122 -5.15 -0.17 9.04
C ASP A 122 -4.62 0.20 10.42
N ARG A 123 -4.39 -0.78 11.28
CA ARG A 123 -3.83 -0.55 12.62
C ARG A 123 -2.44 0.08 12.54
N LEU A 124 -1.60 -0.39 11.63
CA LEU A 124 -0.26 0.17 11.47
C LEU A 124 -0.29 1.61 11.01
N VAL A 125 -1.24 2.00 10.15
CA VAL A 125 -1.45 3.41 9.76
C VAL A 125 -1.80 4.25 10.98
N ASN A 126 -2.76 3.80 11.77
CA ASN A 126 -3.22 4.55 12.95
C ASN A 126 -2.13 4.64 14.02
N ASP A 127 -1.37 3.57 14.24
CA ASP A 127 -0.25 3.58 15.18
C ASP A 127 0.83 4.58 14.74
N ALA A 128 1.15 4.62 13.45
CA ALA A 128 2.14 5.56 12.92
C ALA A 128 1.68 7.02 13.11
N LEU A 129 0.40 7.29 12.85
CA LEU A 129 -0.17 8.62 13.04
C LEU A 129 -0.19 9.02 14.51
N ASP A 130 -0.54 8.10 15.40
CA ASP A 130 -0.57 8.36 16.85
C ASP A 130 0.83 8.64 17.39
N GLN A 131 1.82 7.86 16.96
CA GLN A 131 3.21 8.07 17.39
C GLN A 131 3.74 9.42 16.90
N GLU A 132 3.46 9.78 15.64
CA GLU A 132 3.89 11.06 15.09
C GLU A 132 3.23 12.24 15.82
N ALA A 133 1.95 12.12 16.17
CA ALA A 133 1.25 13.15 16.93
C ALA A 133 1.86 13.38 18.32
N LYS A 134 2.37 12.32 18.94
CA LYS A 134 3.03 12.42 20.26
C LYS A 134 4.40 13.08 20.19
N ARG A 135 5.08 13.04 19.04
CA ARG A 135 6.38 13.68 18.85
C ARG A 135 6.27 15.18 18.71
N LEU A 136 5.11 15.67 18.31
CA LEU A 136 4.84 17.08 18.12
C LEU A 136 4.27 17.69 19.39
#